data_8388c14f16c2655a61d146bb10a01232
#
_entry.id   8388c14f16c2655a61d146bb10a01232
#
_cell.length_a   1.000
_cell.length_b   1.000
_cell.length_c   1.000
_cell.angle_alpha   90.00
_cell.angle_beta   90.00
_cell.angle_gamma   90.00
#
_symmetry.space_group_name_H-M   'P 1'
#
loop_
_entity.id
_entity.type
_entity.pdbx_description
1 polymer ?
#
loop_
_entity_poly.entity_id
_entity_poly.type
_entity_poly.pdbx_seq_one_letter_code
_entity_poly.pdbx_strand_id
1 'polypeptide(L)'
;VEMSESNGRLYVVTGHEGYVDASVGQGHQGFLMIEVDQSSMTGKIVSCDLWHSFAQYIKSKDNYMYVLEQSEGSRCTKLSRYDRDTLDRTTIELFPYGGSRTSVWALNCYASVDGMAVSSDQVLCIGTSIDQSKYDQVTEDTPHNIYLTVTPMSDFSQNATVVRQLTNFTDNGKSFMGVKITKISDNRFMISWEEYIDQDHQKYADDDNLSSSTLHYLFVDGKGNTISKEFTTVAPISDCQPVVKDSKVVYYASNKNTVNFYTIDSSNGTAAKKSYRVAGENASWDFKNGVLTISGQGAISISDEENYRQPVSSTQYGYTFTNGTAWKSIQNRIKKIVIKTGITSVSDNAFTYLPSLEEVEIEKGVQKIGKEAF
;
A
#
# COMPACT_ATOMS: atom_id res chain seq x y z
N VAL A 1 -4.16 -5.74 -8.43
CA VAL A 1 -3.78 -5.48 -9.84
C VAL A 1 -2.39 -4.86 -9.86
N GLU A 2 -1.48 -5.43 -10.62
CA GLU A 2 -0.16 -4.85 -10.87
C GLU A 2 0.13 -4.84 -12.38
N MET A 3 0.98 -3.90 -12.79
CA MET A 3 1.35 -3.72 -14.19
C MET A 3 2.86 -3.68 -14.36
N SER A 4 3.34 -4.19 -15.48
CA SER A 4 4.75 -4.06 -15.87
C SER A 4 4.86 -3.82 -17.38
N GLU A 5 5.67 -2.84 -17.73
CA GLU A 5 5.99 -2.53 -19.12
C GLU A 5 7.43 -2.94 -19.42
N SER A 6 7.67 -3.50 -20.57
CA SER A 6 9.02 -3.75 -21.10
C SER A 6 8.97 -3.87 -22.62
N ASN A 7 9.89 -3.16 -23.31
CA ASN A 7 10.03 -3.14 -24.76
C ASN A 7 8.72 -2.83 -25.51
N GLY A 8 7.96 -1.84 -25.00
CA GLY A 8 6.72 -1.40 -25.64
C GLY A 8 5.51 -2.31 -25.47
N ARG A 9 5.63 -3.37 -24.65
CA ARG A 9 4.50 -4.24 -24.29
C ARG A 9 4.12 -4.00 -22.83
N LEU A 10 2.84 -3.77 -22.57
CA LEU A 10 2.27 -3.61 -21.23
C LEU A 10 1.55 -4.89 -20.83
N TYR A 11 1.87 -5.39 -19.66
CA TYR A 11 1.22 -6.55 -19.06
C TYR A 11 0.56 -6.16 -17.74
N VAL A 12 -0.63 -6.69 -17.52
CA VAL A 12 -1.43 -6.51 -16.33
C VAL A 12 -1.68 -7.87 -15.70
N VAL A 13 -1.43 -8.02 -14.41
CA VAL A 13 -1.85 -9.17 -13.64
C VAL A 13 -2.97 -8.76 -12.70
N THR A 14 -4.06 -9.52 -12.70
CA THR A 14 -5.22 -9.27 -11.85
C THR A 14 -5.77 -10.58 -11.30
N GLY A 15 -6.32 -10.52 -10.07
CA GLY A 15 -7.09 -11.63 -9.52
C GLY A 15 -8.34 -11.89 -10.35
N HIS A 16 -8.76 -13.12 -10.38
CA HIS A 16 -9.97 -13.57 -11.04
C HIS A 16 -10.83 -14.39 -10.09
N GLU A 17 -12.05 -13.94 -9.87
CA GLU A 17 -13.08 -14.68 -9.16
C GLU A 17 -14.07 -15.27 -10.16
N GLY A 18 -14.69 -16.40 -9.79
CA GLY A 18 -15.80 -16.95 -10.57
C GLY A 18 -15.45 -18.12 -11.46
N TYR A 19 -14.24 -18.68 -11.33
CA TYR A 19 -14.00 -20.00 -11.87
C TYR A 19 -14.67 -21.05 -10.99
N VAL A 20 -15.64 -21.74 -11.55
CA VAL A 20 -16.25 -22.92 -10.91
C VAL A 20 -15.56 -24.15 -11.48
N ASP A 21 -14.75 -24.82 -10.69
CA ASP A 21 -14.28 -26.16 -11.03
C ASP A 21 -15.47 -27.12 -10.90
N ALA A 22 -15.97 -27.57 -12.03
CA ALA A 22 -17.10 -28.50 -12.09
C ALA A 22 -16.80 -29.87 -11.40
N SER A 23 -15.51 -30.20 -11.20
CA SER A 23 -15.11 -31.45 -10.55
C SER A 23 -15.21 -31.39 -9.03
N VAL A 24 -15.12 -30.19 -8.44
CA VAL A 24 -15.18 -29.97 -6.97
C VAL A 24 -16.35 -29.10 -6.53
N GLY A 25 -17.08 -28.49 -7.47
CA GLY A 25 -18.29 -27.72 -7.19
C GLY A 25 -18.05 -26.40 -6.43
N GLN A 26 -16.81 -25.94 -6.37
CA GLN A 26 -16.43 -24.72 -5.65
C GLN A 26 -15.84 -23.68 -6.62
N GLY A 27 -16.14 -22.42 -6.37
CA GLY A 27 -15.46 -21.31 -7.03
C GLY A 27 -14.04 -21.16 -6.50
N HIS A 28 -13.09 -21.01 -7.40
CA HIS A 28 -11.68 -20.80 -7.08
C HIS A 28 -11.23 -19.43 -7.53
N GLN A 29 -10.31 -18.85 -6.79
CA GLN A 29 -9.62 -17.63 -7.16
C GLN A 29 -8.38 -18.00 -7.94
N GLY A 30 -8.14 -17.27 -9.03
CA GLY A 30 -6.97 -17.42 -9.85
C GLY A 30 -6.43 -16.08 -10.26
N PHE A 31 -5.48 -16.05 -11.20
CA PHE A 31 -5.05 -14.80 -11.82
C PHE A 31 -5.18 -14.85 -13.34
N LEU A 32 -5.30 -13.68 -13.92
CA LEU A 32 -5.19 -13.44 -15.36
C LEU A 32 -3.98 -12.57 -15.61
N MET A 33 -3.20 -12.94 -16.62
CA MET A 33 -2.18 -12.07 -17.21
C MET A 33 -2.68 -11.59 -18.58
N ILE A 34 -2.75 -10.29 -18.75
CA ILE A 34 -3.33 -9.61 -19.89
C ILE A 34 -2.24 -8.79 -20.55
N GLU A 35 -1.98 -9.03 -21.84
CA GLU A 35 -1.21 -8.11 -22.66
C GLU A 35 -2.13 -7.00 -23.17
N VAL A 36 -1.73 -5.75 -22.99
CA VAL A 36 -2.51 -4.57 -23.37
C VAL A 36 -1.88 -3.92 -24.59
N ASP A 37 -2.63 -3.82 -25.66
CA ASP A 37 -2.30 -2.95 -26.78
C ASP A 37 -2.56 -1.50 -26.37
N GLN A 38 -1.49 -0.73 -26.22
CA GLN A 38 -1.55 0.63 -25.74
C GLN A 38 -2.15 1.61 -26.77
N SER A 39 -2.22 1.24 -28.04
CA SER A 39 -2.78 2.08 -29.11
C SER A 39 -4.29 1.97 -29.18
N SER A 40 -4.81 0.77 -29.06
CA SER A 40 -6.26 0.47 -29.11
C SER A 40 -6.91 0.38 -27.74
N MET A 41 -6.10 0.31 -26.67
CA MET A 41 -6.54 0.03 -25.28
C MET A 41 -7.33 -1.28 -25.17
N THR A 42 -7.00 -2.26 -26.00
CA THR A 42 -7.59 -3.60 -25.94
C THR A 42 -6.65 -4.57 -25.23
N GLY A 43 -7.24 -5.48 -24.46
CA GLY A 43 -6.51 -6.51 -23.72
C GLY A 43 -6.68 -7.89 -24.33
N LYS A 44 -5.61 -8.69 -24.33
CA LYS A 44 -5.60 -10.10 -24.68
C LYS A 44 -5.11 -10.91 -23.48
N ILE A 45 -5.88 -11.89 -23.02
CA ILE A 45 -5.43 -12.84 -22.01
C ILE A 45 -4.32 -13.69 -22.63
N VAL A 46 -3.14 -13.66 -22.03
CA VAL A 46 -1.96 -14.41 -22.49
C VAL A 46 -1.59 -15.55 -21.55
N SER A 47 -2.04 -15.49 -20.30
CA SER A 47 -1.91 -16.59 -19.35
C SER A 47 -3.01 -16.49 -18.28
N CYS A 48 -3.38 -17.63 -17.73
CA CYS A 48 -4.20 -17.70 -16.53
C CYS A 48 -3.70 -18.85 -15.65
N ASP A 49 -3.80 -18.66 -14.34
CA ASP A 49 -3.69 -19.75 -13.36
C ASP A 49 -4.99 -19.81 -12.57
N LEU A 50 -5.59 -21.00 -12.51
CA LEU A 50 -6.92 -21.22 -11.95
C LEU A 50 -6.86 -21.83 -10.53
N TRP A 51 -5.67 -21.95 -9.97
CA TRP A 51 -5.44 -22.59 -8.69
C TRP A 51 -5.20 -21.57 -7.58
N HIS A 52 -6.26 -21.12 -6.90
CA HIS A 52 -6.19 -20.36 -5.65
C HIS A 52 -4.96 -19.42 -5.54
N SER A 53 -4.84 -18.50 -6.49
CA SER A 53 -3.74 -17.54 -6.50
C SER A 53 -4.17 -16.23 -5.83
N PHE A 54 -3.39 -15.81 -4.84
CA PHE A 54 -3.61 -14.58 -4.10
C PHE A 54 -2.39 -13.67 -4.22
N ALA A 55 -2.58 -12.37 -4.06
CA ALA A 55 -1.50 -11.38 -3.98
C ALA A 55 -0.47 -11.51 -5.12
N GLN A 56 -0.86 -11.15 -6.33
CA GLN A 56 -0.01 -11.27 -7.52
C GLN A 56 0.83 -10.02 -7.74
N TYR A 57 2.10 -10.23 -8.12
CA TYR A 57 3.03 -9.18 -8.53
C TYR A 57 3.65 -9.54 -9.87
N ILE A 58 3.89 -8.55 -10.72
CA ILE A 58 4.54 -8.72 -12.02
C ILE A 58 5.68 -7.73 -12.21
N LYS A 59 6.81 -8.23 -12.68
CA LYS A 59 7.94 -7.41 -13.15
C LYS A 59 8.45 -7.97 -14.47
N SER A 60 8.88 -7.09 -15.35
CA SER A 60 9.49 -7.47 -16.63
C SER A 60 10.96 -7.08 -16.64
N LYS A 61 11.78 -7.92 -17.23
CA LYS A 61 13.19 -7.66 -17.47
C LYS A 61 13.64 -8.42 -18.72
N ASP A 62 14.29 -7.73 -19.65
CA ASP A 62 14.74 -8.27 -20.92
C ASP A 62 13.60 -8.99 -21.67
N ASN A 63 13.76 -10.25 -22.09
CA ASN A 63 12.70 -11.00 -22.76
C ASN A 63 11.81 -11.80 -21.80
N TYR A 64 11.83 -11.51 -20.50
CA TYR A 64 11.08 -12.29 -19.53
C TYR A 64 10.09 -11.43 -18.71
N MET A 65 8.98 -12.06 -18.37
CA MET A 65 8.07 -11.59 -17.31
C MET A 65 8.20 -12.51 -16.10
N TYR A 66 8.26 -11.92 -14.94
CA TYR A 66 8.28 -12.62 -13.65
C TYR A 66 6.98 -12.36 -12.94
N VAL A 67 6.30 -13.41 -12.52
CA VAL A 67 5.04 -13.33 -11.76
C VAL A 67 5.26 -14.01 -10.41
N LEU A 68 5.07 -13.27 -9.35
CA LEU A 68 5.08 -13.77 -7.97
C LEU A 68 3.64 -13.91 -7.50
N GLU A 69 3.33 -15.06 -6.94
CA GLU A 69 1.99 -15.37 -6.43
C GLU A 69 2.04 -16.20 -5.16
N GLN A 70 1.01 -16.07 -4.36
CA GLN A 70 0.70 -16.96 -3.26
C GLN A 70 -0.28 -18.02 -3.76
N SER A 71 0.09 -19.29 -3.69
CA SER A 71 -0.73 -20.39 -4.17
C SER A 71 -1.23 -21.26 -3.02
N GLU A 72 -2.53 -21.28 -2.81
CA GLU A 72 -3.14 -22.14 -1.79
C GLU A 72 -3.10 -23.62 -2.18
N GLY A 73 -3.27 -23.94 -3.44
CA GLY A 73 -3.30 -25.32 -3.93
C GLY A 73 -2.02 -26.10 -3.64
N SER A 74 -0.85 -25.48 -3.84
CA SER A 74 0.46 -26.06 -3.51
C SER A 74 0.98 -25.63 -2.14
N ARG A 75 0.29 -24.71 -1.47
CA ARG A 75 0.67 -24.15 -0.17
C ARG A 75 2.07 -23.59 -0.15
N CYS A 76 2.39 -22.81 -1.16
CA CYS A 76 3.70 -22.21 -1.32
C CYS A 76 3.61 -20.83 -1.99
N THR A 77 4.70 -20.11 -1.89
CA THR A 77 4.93 -18.91 -2.70
C THR A 77 5.58 -19.35 -3.99
N LYS A 78 4.96 -19.03 -5.11
CA LYS A 78 5.45 -19.37 -6.45
C LYS A 78 6.02 -18.15 -7.15
N LEU A 79 7.17 -18.35 -7.77
CA LEU A 79 7.74 -17.41 -8.72
C LEU A 79 7.78 -18.06 -10.09
N SER A 80 7.06 -17.50 -11.03
CA SER A 80 7.00 -17.96 -12.43
C SER A 80 7.76 -16.99 -13.33
N ARG A 81 8.54 -17.53 -14.25
CA ARG A 81 9.18 -16.81 -15.34
C ARG A 81 8.53 -17.23 -16.65
N TYR A 82 8.04 -16.26 -17.40
CA TYR A 82 7.48 -16.45 -18.75
C TYR A 82 8.42 -15.85 -19.78
N ASP A 83 8.73 -16.59 -20.84
CA ASP A 83 9.29 -16.00 -22.04
C ASP A 83 8.19 -15.15 -22.72
N ARG A 84 8.50 -13.93 -23.13
CA ARG A 84 7.50 -12.98 -23.63
C ARG A 84 7.03 -13.29 -25.04
N ASP A 85 7.83 -13.98 -25.82
CA ASP A 85 7.51 -14.28 -27.22
C ASP A 85 6.81 -15.62 -27.36
N THR A 86 7.26 -16.64 -26.61
CA THR A 86 6.67 -18.00 -26.65
C THR A 86 5.61 -18.23 -25.60
N LEU A 87 5.61 -17.44 -24.51
CA LEU A 87 4.82 -17.64 -23.29
C LEU A 87 5.15 -18.94 -22.53
N ASP A 88 6.30 -19.56 -22.86
CA ASP A 88 6.80 -20.70 -22.09
C ASP A 88 7.02 -20.32 -20.62
N ARG A 89 6.51 -21.13 -19.72
CA ARG A 89 6.51 -20.90 -18.27
C ARG A 89 7.48 -21.83 -17.56
N THR A 90 8.32 -21.28 -16.73
CA THR A 90 9.08 -22.00 -15.69
C THR A 90 8.65 -21.51 -14.32
N THR A 91 8.28 -22.41 -13.42
CA THR A 91 7.84 -22.06 -12.06
C THR A 91 8.74 -22.70 -11.01
N ILE A 92 9.08 -21.93 -10.00
CA ILE A 92 9.80 -22.40 -8.80
C ILE A 92 8.99 -22.07 -7.54
N GLU A 93 9.13 -22.90 -6.51
CA GLU A 93 8.56 -22.65 -5.19
C GLU A 93 9.62 -21.98 -4.34
N LEU A 94 9.34 -20.79 -3.81
CA LEU A 94 10.31 -20.01 -3.03
C LEU A 94 10.39 -20.51 -1.60
N PHE A 95 9.26 -20.65 -0.94
CA PHE A 95 9.14 -21.29 0.38
C PHE A 95 7.72 -21.83 0.54
N PRO A 96 7.56 -23.01 1.13
CA PRO A 96 6.25 -23.60 1.39
C PRO A 96 5.52 -22.78 2.46
N TYR A 97 4.21 -22.77 2.43
CA TYR A 97 3.45 -22.52 3.64
C TYR A 97 3.86 -23.57 4.65
N GLY A 98 4.20 -23.18 5.84
CA GLY A 98 4.55 -24.14 6.86
C GLY A 98 3.51 -25.26 6.95
N GLY A 99 3.84 -26.43 7.40
CA GLY A 99 3.04 -27.43 7.96
C GLY A 99 2.66 -28.64 7.16
N SER A 100 2.59 -29.74 7.86
CA SER A 100 1.97 -30.95 7.37
C SER A 100 0.58 -30.64 6.87
N ARG A 101 0.24 -31.05 5.69
CA ARG A 101 -1.00 -30.80 4.93
C ARG A 101 -2.32 -31.13 5.65
N THR A 102 -2.29 -31.68 6.85
CA THR A 102 -3.45 -32.26 7.49
C THR A 102 -3.98 -31.52 8.71
N SER A 103 -3.25 -30.60 9.32
CA SER A 103 -3.69 -29.93 10.55
C SER A 103 -3.60 -28.42 10.56
N VAL A 104 -3.12 -27.80 9.51
CA VAL A 104 -2.66 -26.42 9.51
C VAL A 104 -3.69 -25.41 9.03
N TRP A 105 -4.85 -25.83 8.57
CA TRP A 105 -5.95 -24.93 8.20
C TRP A 105 -6.46 -24.07 9.37
N ALA A 106 -6.25 -24.52 10.60
CA ALA A 106 -6.64 -23.80 11.80
C ALA A 106 -5.54 -22.90 12.37
N LEU A 107 -4.31 -23.04 11.89
CA LEU A 107 -3.15 -22.30 12.39
C LEU A 107 -2.74 -21.27 11.34
N ASN A 108 -2.66 -20.03 11.72
CA ASN A 108 -2.32 -18.90 10.83
C ASN A 108 -0.82 -18.90 10.46
N CYS A 109 -0.36 -19.97 9.83
CA CYS A 109 1.06 -20.18 9.47
C CYS A 109 1.36 -20.03 7.98
N TYR A 110 0.49 -19.32 7.25
CA TYR A 110 0.70 -19.05 5.84
C TYR A 110 1.85 -18.06 5.63
N ALA A 111 2.70 -18.36 4.65
CA ALA A 111 3.57 -17.36 4.08
C ALA A 111 2.72 -16.30 3.35
N SER A 112 3.12 -15.04 3.39
CA SER A 112 2.58 -13.99 2.53
C SER A 112 3.54 -13.63 1.41
N VAL A 113 3.02 -13.03 0.36
CA VAL A 113 3.80 -12.34 -0.66
C VAL A 113 3.45 -10.86 -0.61
N ASP A 114 4.48 -10.02 -0.50
CA ASP A 114 4.30 -8.60 -0.22
C ASP A 114 4.97 -7.70 -1.25
N GLY A 115 5.72 -8.28 -2.20
CA GLY A 115 6.31 -7.53 -3.29
C GLY A 115 7.43 -8.23 -4.02
N MET A 116 7.75 -7.70 -5.19
CA MET A 116 8.81 -8.17 -6.06
C MET A 116 9.54 -7.01 -6.72
N ALA A 117 10.84 -7.14 -6.85
CA ALA A 117 11.69 -6.24 -7.61
C ALA A 117 12.71 -7.02 -8.43
N VAL A 118 13.27 -6.40 -9.47
CA VAL A 118 14.31 -6.99 -10.30
C VAL A 118 15.55 -6.11 -10.33
N SER A 119 16.73 -6.72 -10.15
CA SER A 119 18.03 -6.06 -10.36
C SER A 119 18.50 -6.23 -11.80
N SER A 120 19.79 -6.06 -12.03
CA SER A 120 20.40 -6.36 -13.33
C SER A 120 20.34 -7.85 -13.67
N ASP A 121 20.44 -8.73 -12.67
CA ASP A 121 20.66 -10.17 -12.82
C ASP A 121 19.92 -11.04 -11.80
N GLN A 122 19.12 -10.44 -10.90
CA GLN A 122 18.41 -11.15 -9.85
C GLN A 122 16.92 -10.75 -9.82
N VAL A 123 16.08 -11.69 -9.39
CA VAL A 123 14.71 -11.43 -8.96
C VAL A 123 14.67 -11.49 -7.43
N LEU A 124 14.20 -10.41 -6.82
CA LEU A 124 14.07 -10.27 -5.38
C LEU A 124 12.58 -10.31 -5.01
N CYS A 125 12.17 -11.24 -4.13
CA CYS A 125 10.80 -11.34 -3.65
C CYS A 125 10.78 -11.19 -2.14
N ILE A 126 9.84 -10.41 -1.63
CA ILE A 126 9.65 -10.15 -0.20
C ILE A 126 8.33 -10.74 0.27
N GLY A 127 8.31 -11.26 1.46
CA GLY A 127 7.12 -11.80 2.09
C GLY A 127 7.37 -12.15 3.55
N THR A 128 6.35 -12.70 4.19
CA THR A 128 6.43 -13.14 5.58
C THR A 128 6.25 -14.64 5.67
N SER A 129 6.93 -15.26 6.60
CA SER A 129 6.80 -16.67 6.90
C SER A 129 7.26 -16.98 8.32
N ILE A 130 6.95 -18.17 8.76
CA ILE A 130 7.48 -18.73 10.01
C ILE A 130 8.92 -19.24 9.80
N ASP A 131 9.62 -19.45 10.88
CA ASP A 131 10.90 -20.17 10.86
C ASP A 131 10.68 -21.61 10.37
N GLN A 132 11.13 -21.91 9.16
CA GLN A 132 10.94 -23.22 8.51
C GLN A 132 11.62 -24.37 9.26
N SER A 133 12.62 -24.08 10.10
CA SER A 133 13.26 -25.11 10.94
C SER A 133 12.37 -25.56 12.12
N LYS A 134 11.34 -24.80 12.44
CA LYS A 134 10.37 -25.06 13.52
C LYS A 134 9.01 -25.50 13.02
N TYR A 135 8.93 -25.82 11.78
CA TYR A 135 7.74 -26.16 11.03
C TYR A 135 6.80 -27.19 11.71
N ASP A 136 7.35 -28.24 12.30
CA ASP A 136 6.57 -29.27 12.99
C ASP A 136 6.07 -28.84 14.38
N GLN A 137 6.44 -27.62 14.83
CA GLN A 137 6.12 -27.08 16.16
C GLN A 137 5.27 -25.81 16.08
N VAL A 138 4.70 -25.51 14.91
CA VAL A 138 3.91 -24.29 14.69
C VAL A 138 2.65 -24.28 15.55
N THR A 139 2.43 -23.13 16.21
CA THR A 139 1.21 -22.82 16.95
C THR A 139 0.62 -21.51 16.43
N GLU A 140 -0.57 -21.15 16.90
CA GLU A 140 -1.18 -19.84 16.59
C GLU A 140 -0.29 -18.65 17.01
N ASP A 141 0.57 -18.87 18.03
CA ASP A 141 1.49 -17.87 18.55
C ASP A 141 2.88 -17.89 17.87
N THR A 142 3.06 -18.69 16.82
CA THR A 142 4.35 -18.75 16.13
C THR A 142 4.63 -17.44 15.40
N PRO A 143 5.74 -16.75 15.72
CA PRO A 143 6.05 -15.46 15.12
C PRO A 143 6.32 -15.59 13.61
N HIS A 144 5.75 -14.68 12.85
CA HIS A 144 6.11 -14.48 11.45
C HIS A 144 7.30 -13.52 11.37
N ASN A 145 8.21 -13.81 10.45
CA ASN A 145 9.36 -12.97 10.14
C ASN A 145 9.35 -12.56 8.67
N ILE A 146 10.03 -11.48 8.38
CA ILE A 146 10.18 -10.98 7.00
C ILE A 146 11.32 -11.72 6.35
N TYR A 147 11.04 -12.30 5.19
CA TYR A 147 12.00 -13.04 4.37
C TYR A 147 12.17 -12.39 3.00
N LEU A 148 13.40 -12.31 2.55
CA LEU A 148 13.78 -11.93 1.19
C LEU A 148 14.33 -13.14 0.47
N THR A 149 13.75 -13.48 -0.68
CA THR A 149 14.33 -14.48 -1.59
C THR A 149 15.02 -13.79 -2.75
N VAL A 150 16.14 -14.33 -3.18
CA VAL A 150 16.95 -13.81 -4.28
C VAL A 150 17.23 -14.95 -5.25
N THR A 151 16.65 -14.85 -6.44
CA THR A 151 16.76 -15.86 -7.50
C THR A 151 17.59 -15.33 -8.66
N PRO A 152 18.71 -15.98 -9.02
CA PRO A 152 19.49 -15.58 -10.20
C PRO A 152 18.68 -15.76 -11.49
N MET A 153 18.69 -14.76 -12.37
CA MET A 153 18.02 -14.88 -13.67
C MET A 153 18.72 -15.88 -14.60
N SER A 154 20.03 -16.04 -14.47
CA SER A 154 20.85 -16.99 -15.24
C SER A 154 20.65 -18.44 -14.83
N ASP A 155 20.31 -18.69 -13.55
CA ASP A 155 19.94 -20.00 -13.01
C ASP A 155 18.63 -19.86 -12.26
N PHE A 156 17.54 -19.83 -13.04
CA PHE A 156 16.19 -19.68 -12.49
C PHE A 156 15.70 -21.01 -11.93
N SER A 157 16.23 -21.35 -10.76
CA SER A 157 15.91 -22.61 -10.07
C SER A 157 15.72 -22.40 -8.56
N GLN A 158 14.98 -23.32 -7.94
CA GLN A 158 14.80 -23.33 -6.50
C GLN A 158 16.12 -23.53 -5.76
N ASN A 159 17.01 -24.36 -6.28
CA ASN A 159 18.31 -24.65 -5.66
C ASN A 159 19.27 -23.46 -5.69
N ALA A 160 19.16 -22.60 -6.70
CA ALA A 160 19.96 -21.38 -6.81
C ALA A 160 19.37 -20.20 -6.03
N THR A 161 18.11 -20.31 -5.59
CA THR A 161 17.44 -19.28 -4.82
C THR A 161 17.98 -19.21 -3.40
N VAL A 162 18.41 -18.03 -2.99
CA VAL A 162 18.87 -17.75 -1.63
C VAL A 162 17.71 -17.16 -0.82
N VAL A 163 17.44 -17.72 0.35
CA VAL A 163 16.46 -17.22 1.31
C VAL A 163 17.17 -16.50 2.44
N ARG A 164 16.77 -15.27 2.75
CA ARG A 164 17.32 -14.45 3.83
C ARG A 164 16.21 -14.03 4.78
N GLN A 165 16.38 -14.34 6.04
CA GLN A 165 15.54 -13.80 7.12
C GLN A 165 16.04 -12.40 7.46
N LEU A 166 15.16 -11.40 7.40
CA LEU A 166 15.51 -9.99 7.66
C LEU A 166 15.16 -9.54 9.08
N THR A 167 14.19 -10.16 9.72
CA THR A 167 13.76 -9.87 11.10
C THR A 167 13.86 -11.10 11.97
N ASN A 168 13.88 -10.92 13.28
CA ASN A 168 13.90 -12.01 14.24
C ASN A 168 12.92 -11.74 15.37
N PHE A 169 11.64 -11.69 15.02
CA PHE A 169 10.58 -11.60 16.00
C PHE A 169 10.45 -12.91 16.77
N THR A 170 10.43 -12.82 18.08
CA THR A 170 10.42 -13.99 18.98
C THR A 170 9.12 -14.14 19.74
N ASP A 171 8.26 -13.14 19.71
CA ASP A 171 6.95 -13.19 20.32
C ASP A 171 5.89 -12.64 19.33
N ASN A 172 4.65 -13.09 19.51
CA ASN A 172 3.52 -12.72 18.67
C ASN A 172 2.85 -11.39 19.14
N GLY A 173 3.35 -10.76 20.20
CA GLY A 173 2.82 -9.51 20.72
C GLY A 173 3.15 -8.28 19.87
N LYS A 174 4.07 -8.42 18.92
CA LYS A 174 4.38 -7.42 17.91
C LYS A 174 3.84 -7.85 16.58
N SER A 175 2.93 -7.06 16.06
CA SER A 175 2.39 -7.25 14.73
C SER A 175 3.03 -6.25 13.77
N PHE A 176 3.28 -6.70 12.56
CA PHE A 176 3.76 -5.85 11.47
C PHE A 176 2.88 -6.10 10.24
N MET A 177 2.83 -5.12 9.37
CA MET A 177 2.02 -5.16 8.16
C MET A 177 2.70 -4.41 7.02
N GLY A 178 2.14 -4.59 5.84
CA GLY A 178 2.45 -3.78 4.68
C GLY A 178 3.91 -3.86 4.24
N VAL A 179 4.53 -5.03 4.34
CA VAL A 179 5.93 -5.20 3.89
C VAL A 179 6.04 -4.81 2.42
N LYS A 180 7.07 -4.04 2.08
CA LYS A 180 7.28 -3.57 0.71
C LYS A 180 8.75 -3.62 0.33
N ILE A 181 8.99 -3.89 -0.96
CA ILE A 181 10.29 -3.75 -1.59
C ILE A 181 10.24 -2.64 -2.64
N THR A 182 11.13 -1.67 -2.54
CA THR A 182 11.22 -0.55 -3.47
C THR A 182 12.59 -0.51 -4.12
N LYS A 183 12.63 -0.67 -5.44
CA LYS A 183 13.87 -0.57 -6.21
C LYS A 183 14.31 0.88 -6.32
N ILE A 184 15.52 1.19 -5.87
CA ILE A 184 16.16 2.50 -6.00
C ILE A 184 17.14 2.48 -7.17
N SER A 185 17.91 1.42 -7.28
CA SER A 185 18.81 1.12 -8.40
C SER A 185 18.99 -0.39 -8.52
N ASP A 186 19.75 -0.86 -9.51
CA ASP A 186 20.04 -2.29 -9.65
C ASP A 186 20.81 -2.89 -8.48
N ASN A 187 21.48 -2.04 -7.70
CA ASN A 187 22.26 -2.48 -6.53
C ASN A 187 21.78 -1.83 -5.21
N ARG A 188 20.57 -1.31 -5.18
CA ARG A 188 20.01 -0.73 -3.95
C ARG A 188 18.50 -0.83 -3.93
N PHE A 189 17.98 -1.46 -2.90
CA PHE A 189 16.55 -1.65 -2.66
C PHE A 189 16.25 -1.26 -1.21
N MET A 190 15.09 -0.67 -0.98
CA MET A 190 14.56 -0.44 0.36
C MET A 190 13.53 -1.52 0.67
N ILE A 191 13.71 -2.17 1.80
CA ILE A 191 12.68 -3.00 2.43
C ILE A 191 12.07 -2.18 3.55
N SER A 192 10.75 -2.13 3.60
CA SER A 192 10.03 -1.38 4.63
C SER A 192 8.81 -2.15 5.13
N TRP A 193 8.48 -1.94 6.40
CA TRP A 193 7.30 -2.51 7.06
C TRP A 193 6.84 -1.57 8.17
N GLU A 194 5.59 -1.72 8.59
CA GLU A 194 5.03 -1.00 9.71
C GLU A 194 4.94 -1.93 10.93
N GLU A 195 5.46 -1.49 12.06
CA GLU A 195 5.25 -2.14 13.36
C GLU A 195 4.17 -1.38 14.12
N TYR A 196 3.19 -2.11 14.66
CA TYR A 196 2.15 -1.56 15.50
C TYR A 196 1.99 -2.37 16.79
N ILE A 197 1.65 -1.68 17.88
CA ILE A 197 1.68 -2.23 19.24
C ILE A 197 0.31 -2.72 19.70
N ASP A 198 -0.75 -2.64 18.90
CA ASP A 198 -2.09 -2.98 19.38
C ASP A 198 -2.78 -4.04 18.52
N GLN A 199 -3.38 -5.03 19.17
CA GLN A 199 -4.12 -6.12 18.54
C GLN A 199 -5.50 -5.69 17.98
N ASP A 200 -5.90 -4.44 18.17
CA ASP A 200 -7.23 -3.95 17.79
C ASP A 200 -7.18 -3.23 16.44
N HIS A 201 -7.15 -4.01 15.36
CA HIS A 201 -7.10 -3.53 13.97
C HIS A 201 -8.22 -2.54 13.60
N GLN A 202 -9.28 -2.45 14.38
CA GLN A 202 -10.40 -1.55 14.12
C GLN A 202 -10.17 -0.11 14.60
N LYS A 203 -9.24 0.12 15.52
CA LYS A 203 -8.95 1.48 16.01
C LYS A 203 -8.23 2.37 15.00
N TYR A 204 -7.52 1.78 14.05
CA TYR A 204 -6.74 2.54 13.05
C TYR A 204 -7.58 3.23 11.98
N ALA A 205 -8.80 2.76 11.74
CA ALA A 205 -9.70 3.40 10.78
C ALA A 205 -10.34 4.68 11.31
N ASP A 206 -10.40 4.85 12.63
CA ASP A 206 -11.17 5.92 13.28
C ASP A 206 -10.32 6.94 14.05
N ASP A 207 -9.03 6.67 14.26
CA ASP A 207 -8.19 7.55 15.05
C ASP A 207 -7.40 8.53 14.17
N ASP A 208 -7.58 9.83 14.41
CA ASP A 208 -6.75 10.90 13.84
C ASP A 208 -5.26 10.80 14.29
N ASN A 209 -4.94 9.79 15.08
CA ASN A 209 -3.62 9.50 15.65
C ASN A 209 -2.82 8.49 14.82
N LEU A 210 -2.51 8.84 13.56
CA LEU A 210 -1.40 8.20 12.82
C LEU A 210 -0.03 8.36 13.53
N SER A 211 -0.04 8.83 14.78
CA SER A 211 1.15 9.10 15.58
C SER A 211 1.71 7.87 16.30
N SER A 212 1.04 6.72 16.23
CA SER A 212 1.47 5.49 16.93
C SER A 212 2.14 4.46 16.00
N SER A 213 2.03 4.62 14.70
CA SER A 213 2.66 3.71 13.75
C SER A 213 4.15 4.01 13.57
N THR A 214 4.96 2.99 13.65
CA THR A 214 6.40 3.08 13.39
C THR A 214 6.73 2.38 12.08
N LEU A 215 7.18 3.17 11.10
CA LEU A 215 7.76 2.62 9.88
C LEU A 215 9.20 2.21 10.15
N HIS A 216 9.48 0.95 9.89
CA HIS A 216 10.82 0.35 9.86
C HIS A 216 11.29 0.22 8.42
N TYR A 217 12.56 0.44 8.17
CA TYR A 217 13.15 0.21 6.86
C TYR A 217 14.66 -0.01 6.93
N LEU A 218 15.15 -0.77 5.96
CA LEU A 218 16.57 -1.01 5.73
C LEU A 218 16.86 -1.07 4.24
N PHE A 219 18.15 -1.03 3.89
CA PHE A 219 18.57 -1.15 2.50
C PHE A 219 19.34 -2.45 2.28
N VAL A 220 19.07 -3.05 1.12
CA VAL A 220 19.78 -4.24 0.64
C VAL A 220 20.39 -3.97 -0.75
N ASP A 221 21.44 -4.68 -1.09
CA ASP A 221 22.03 -4.67 -2.44
C ASP A 221 21.24 -5.56 -3.42
N GLY A 222 21.68 -5.59 -4.69
CA GLY A 222 21.04 -6.41 -5.73
C GLY A 222 21.14 -7.92 -5.50
N LYS A 223 21.95 -8.37 -4.56
CA LYS A 223 22.09 -9.77 -4.12
C LYS A 223 21.40 -10.04 -2.79
N GLY A 224 20.62 -9.08 -2.31
CA GLY A 224 19.86 -9.18 -1.06
C GLY A 224 20.72 -9.09 0.21
N ASN A 225 21.97 -8.67 0.14
CA ASN A 225 22.76 -8.43 1.34
C ASN A 225 22.34 -7.11 1.97
N THR A 226 22.15 -7.10 3.29
CA THR A 226 21.86 -5.86 4.04
C THR A 226 23.07 -4.92 3.98
N ILE A 227 22.85 -3.68 3.53
CA ILE A 227 23.90 -2.67 3.33
C ILE A 227 23.69 -1.44 4.22
N SER A 228 22.74 -1.46 5.13
CA SER A 228 22.50 -0.44 6.14
C SER A 228 22.12 -1.08 7.46
N LYS A 229 22.16 -0.28 8.53
CA LYS A 229 21.35 -0.59 9.72
C LYS A 229 19.87 -0.46 9.42
N GLU A 230 19.03 -0.96 10.29
CA GLU A 230 17.62 -0.65 10.33
C GLU A 230 17.41 0.81 10.78
N PHE A 231 16.48 1.48 10.13
CA PHE A 231 16.01 2.82 10.47
C PHE A 231 14.55 2.76 10.88
N THR A 232 14.15 3.71 11.72
CA THR A 232 12.74 3.87 12.12
C THR A 232 12.29 5.31 12.00
N THR A 233 11.02 5.52 11.71
CA THR A 233 10.39 6.85 11.76
C THR A 233 8.91 6.71 12.11
N VAL A 234 8.34 7.76 12.70
CA VAL A 234 6.90 7.79 12.97
C VAL A 234 6.17 8.08 11.66
N ALA A 235 5.64 7.05 11.07
CA ALA A 235 4.88 7.11 9.83
C ALA A 235 4.09 5.81 9.63
N PRO A 236 2.88 5.86 9.05
CA PRO A 236 2.20 4.67 8.55
C PRO A 236 2.84 4.22 7.24
N ILE A 237 2.66 2.95 6.88
CA ILE A 237 2.96 2.48 5.54
C ILE A 237 1.79 2.81 4.60
N SER A 238 2.08 2.98 3.31
CA SER A 238 1.05 3.22 2.29
C SER A 238 0.58 1.90 1.68
N ASP A 239 -0.68 1.81 1.29
CA ASP A 239 -1.19 0.71 0.47
C ASP A 239 -0.56 0.71 -0.93
N CYS A 240 -0.21 1.90 -1.43
CA CYS A 240 0.45 2.05 -2.71
C CYS A 240 1.94 1.70 -2.63
N GLN A 241 2.49 1.19 -3.73
CA GLN A 241 3.93 1.01 -3.84
C GLN A 241 4.64 2.37 -3.83
N PRO A 242 5.69 2.54 -3.03
CA PRO A 242 6.51 3.73 -3.06
C PRO A 242 7.18 3.93 -4.43
N VAL A 243 7.38 5.18 -4.81
CA VAL A 243 8.11 5.55 -6.03
C VAL A 243 9.46 6.14 -5.68
N VAL A 244 10.39 6.14 -6.63
CA VAL A 244 11.70 6.75 -6.45
C VAL A 244 11.81 8.00 -7.32
N LYS A 245 12.16 9.12 -6.70
CA LYS A 245 12.44 10.39 -7.36
C LYS A 245 13.66 11.05 -6.72
N ASP A 246 14.61 11.46 -7.54
CA ASP A 246 15.83 12.16 -7.11
C ASP A 246 16.56 11.42 -5.96
N SER A 247 16.74 10.11 -6.09
CA SER A 247 17.34 9.21 -5.09
C SER A 247 16.60 9.18 -3.75
N LYS A 248 15.35 9.61 -3.70
CA LYS A 248 14.48 9.50 -2.53
C LYS A 248 13.35 8.53 -2.81
N VAL A 249 13.05 7.71 -1.86
CA VAL A 249 11.82 6.92 -1.85
C VAL A 249 10.70 7.83 -1.39
N VAL A 250 9.62 7.89 -2.15
CA VAL A 250 8.48 8.78 -1.91
C VAL A 250 7.20 7.94 -1.87
N TYR A 251 6.41 8.15 -0.85
CA TYR A 251 5.05 7.60 -0.76
C TYR A 251 4.13 8.58 -0.05
N TYR A 252 2.84 8.31 -0.06
CA TYR A 252 1.87 9.09 0.68
C TYR A 252 0.98 8.20 1.53
N ALA A 253 0.48 8.77 2.62
CA ALA A 253 -0.64 8.25 3.37
C ALA A 253 -1.63 9.36 3.63
N SER A 254 -2.91 9.04 3.60
CA SER A 254 -3.96 10.03 3.82
C SER A 254 -4.82 9.61 5.01
N ASN A 255 -5.29 10.62 5.74
CA ASN A 255 -6.44 10.49 6.60
C ASN A 255 -7.46 11.53 6.18
N LYS A 256 -8.72 11.32 6.47
CA LYS A 256 -9.91 12.14 6.11
C LYS A 256 -9.61 13.45 5.32
N ASN A 257 -8.80 14.35 5.90
CA ASN A 257 -8.60 15.73 5.39
C ASN A 257 -7.12 16.09 5.18
N THR A 258 -6.21 15.14 5.29
CA THR A 258 -4.78 15.41 5.17
C THR A 258 -4.12 14.35 4.30
N VAL A 259 -3.34 14.79 3.33
CA VAL A 259 -2.43 13.94 2.57
C VAL A 259 -1.02 14.22 3.06
N ASN A 260 -0.36 13.21 3.58
CA ASN A 260 1.01 13.27 4.04
C ASN A 260 1.92 12.61 3.00
N PHE A 261 2.86 13.36 2.47
CA PHE A 261 3.95 12.82 1.66
C PHE A 261 5.15 12.57 2.55
N TYR A 262 5.65 11.36 2.47
CA TYR A 262 6.87 10.93 3.16
C TYR A 262 7.98 10.76 2.15
N THR A 263 9.17 11.19 2.50
CA THR A 263 10.37 10.99 1.69
C THR A 263 11.46 10.38 2.54
N ILE A 264 12.14 9.36 2.00
CA ILE A 264 13.29 8.71 2.64
C ILE A 264 14.49 8.87 1.70
N ASP A 265 15.51 9.54 2.17
CA ASP A 265 16.76 9.69 1.44
C ASP A 265 17.48 8.35 1.39
N SER A 266 17.67 7.81 0.19
CA SER A 266 18.24 6.48 0.03
C SER A 266 19.73 6.41 0.38
N SER A 267 20.45 7.53 0.46
CA SER A 267 21.89 7.54 0.75
C SER A 267 22.18 7.39 2.24
N ASN A 268 21.35 7.96 3.09
CA ASN A 268 21.59 8.06 4.54
C ASN A 268 20.41 7.60 5.41
N GLY A 269 19.26 7.26 4.81
CA GLY A 269 18.08 6.83 5.53
C GLY A 269 17.32 7.95 6.25
N THR A 270 17.57 9.22 5.95
CA THR A 270 16.85 10.33 6.59
C THR A 270 15.42 10.40 6.05
N ALA A 271 14.45 10.35 6.96
CA ALA A 271 13.04 10.51 6.64
C ALA A 271 12.56 11.95 6.84
N ALA A 272 11.67 12.43 5.97
CA ALA A 272 10.98 13.70 6.10
C ALA A 272 9.51 13.57 5.72
N LYS A 273 8.67 14.43 6.31
CA LYS A 273 7.21 14.46 6.07
C LYS A 273 6.80 15.85 5.61
N LYS A 274 5.93 15.91 4.61
CA LYS A 274 5.25 17.13 4.19
C LYS A 274 3.74 16.86 4.14
N SER A 275 2.98 17.64 4.88
CA SER A 275 1.53 17.47 4.99
C SER A 275 0.80 18.50 4.14
N TYR A 276 -0.25 18.05 3.48
CA TYR A 276 -1.18 18.89 2.74
C TYR A 276 -2.59 18.61 3.26
N ARG A 277 -3.28 19.65 3.65
CA ARG A 277 -4.66 19.57 4.09
C ARG A 277 -5.57 19.89 2.92
N VAL A 278 -6.53 19.01 2.66
CA VAL A 278 -7.41 19.08 1.49
C VAL A 278 -8.62 19.94 1.82
N ALA A 279 -8.97 20.87 0.93
CA ALA A 279 -10.15 21.74 1.00
C ALA A 279 -11.05 21.60 -0.23
N GLY A 280 -10.75 20.68 -1.14
CA GLY A 280 -11.42 20.43 -2.41
C GLY A 280 -10.50 19.69 -3.36
N GLU A 281 -10.94 19.37 -4.56
CA GLU A 281 -10.17 18.58 -5.53
C GLU A 281 -8.78 19.15 -5.81
N ASN A 282 -8.67 20.47 -5.97
CA ASN A 282 -7.41 21.18 -6.20
C ASN A 282 -7.17 22.32 -5.21
N ALA A 283 -7.85 22.30 -4.07
CA ALA A 283 -7.73 23.29 -3.02
C ALA A 283 -7.17 22.67 -1.75
N SER A 284 -6.34 23.44 -1.06
CA SER A 284 -5.72 23.07 0.22
C SER A 284 -5.93 24.17 1.24
N TRP A 285 -5.76 23.86 2.52
CA TRP A 285 -5.85 24.82 3.59
C TRP A 285 -4.67 24.74 4.56
N ASP A 286 -4.41 25.86 5.21
CA ASP A 286 -3.46 25.96 6.31
C ASP A 286 -4.07 26.78 7.46
N PHE A 287 -3.62 26.52 8.68
CA PHE A 287 -4.07 27.26 9.86
C PHE A 287 -2.87 27.71 10.70
N LYS A 288 -2.78 29.01 10.87
CA LYS A 288 -1.72 29.63 11.66
C LYS A 288 -2.23 30.87 12.39
N ASN A 289 -1.97 30.96 13.69
CA ASN A 289 -2.27 32.13 14.53
C ASN A 289 -3.75 32.60 14.45
N GLY A 290 -4.70 31.66 14.38
CA GLY A 290 -6.12 32.00 14.27
C GLY A 290 -6.60 32.27 12.85
N VAL A 291 -5.74 32.24 11.84
CA VAL A 291 -6.08 32.48 10.43
C VAL A 291 -6.15 31.15 9.69
N LEU A 292 -7.32 30.84 9.13
CA LEU A 292 -7.53 29.74 8.19
C LEU A 292 -7.34 30.29 6.77
N THR A 293 -6.36 29.79 6.06
CA THR A 293 -6.06 30.21 4.68
C THR A 293 -6.41 29.07 3.73
N ILE A 294 -7.26 29.34 2.75
CA ILE A 294 -7.60 28.40 1.65
C ILE A 294 -6.86 28.87 0.40
N SER A 295 -6.17 27.94 -0.26
CA SER A 295 -5.38 28.21 -1.47
C SER A 295 -5.49 27.06 -2.46
N GLY A 296 -5.11 27.32 -3.72
CA GLY A 296 -5.18 26.35 -4.81
C GLY A 296 -6.08 26.82 -5.94
N GLN A 297 -6.79 25.93 -6.59
CA GLN A 297 -7.65 26.26 -7.75
C GLN A 297 -9.00 25.54 -7.65
N GLY A 298 -10.03 26.15 -8.23
CA GLY A 298 -11.35 25.55 -8.36
C GLY A 298 -12.26 25.76 -7.14
N ALA A 299 -13.12 24.80 -6.88
CA ALA A 299 -14.12 24.88 -5.82
C ALA A 299 -13.55 24.46 -4.46
N ILE A 300 -13.97 25.14 -3.41
CA ILE A 300 -13.96 24.56 -2.08
C ILE A 300 -15.15 23.60 -2.05
N SER A 301 -14.86 22.30 -2.11
CA SER A 301 -15.87 21.25 -2.07
C SER A 301 -15.71 20.46 -0.77
N ILE A 302 -16.11 21.05 0.31
CA ILE A 302 -16.33 20.35 1.57
C ILE A 302 -17.82 20.23 1.66
N SER A 303 -18.39 19.27 0.94
CA SER A 303 -19.79 18.98 1.06
C SER A 303 -20.01 18.10 2.29
N ASP A 304 -20.92 18.52 3.16
CA ASP A 304 -21.56 17.64 4.14
C ASP A 304 -22.35 16.50 3.48
N GLU A 305 -22.32 16.35 2.17
CA GLU A 305 -23.05 15.31 1.44
C GLU A 305 -22.43 13.94 1.57
N GLU A 306 -21.18 13.81 1.91
CA GLU A 306 -20.70 12.60 2.55
C GLU A 306 -20.97 12.66 4.05
N ASN A 307 -22.25 12.58 4.37
CA ASN A 307 -22.72 12.06 5.64
C ASN A 307 -22.04 10.71 5.85
N TYR A 308 -20.87 10.70 6.46
CA TYR A 308 -20.19 9.48 6.85
C TYR A 308 -21.10 8.84 7.89
N ARG A 309 -21.94 7.92 7.42
CA ARG A 309 -22.78 7.09 8.27
C ARG A 309 -21.85 6.12 8.97
N GLN A 310 -21.31 6.54 10.11
CA GLN A 310 -20.67 5.62 11.02
C GLN A 310 -21.77 4.79 11.67
N PRO A 311 -21.76 3.47 11.52
CA PRO A 311 -22.65 2.61 12.30
C PRO A 311 -22.29 2.78 13.79
N VAL A 312 -23.20 3.32 14.56
CA VAL A 312 -23.09 3.35 16.02
C VAL A 312 -23.32 1.93 16.52
N SER A 313 -22.27 1.22 16.86
CA SER A 313 -22.20 -0.14 17.39
C SER A 313 -23.31 -1.13 16.94
N SER A 314 -23.00 -2.39 16.86
CA SER A 314 -23.87 -3.47 16.37
C SER A 314 -25.19 -3.70 17.17
N THR A 315 -25.49 -2.87 18.14
CA THR A 315 -26.66 -3.01 19.05
C THR A 315 -27.62 -1.82 19.02
N GLN A 316 -27.33 -0.74 18.29
CA GLN A 316 -28.25 0.39 18.14
C GLN A 316 -28.40 0.77 16.67
N TYR A 317 -29.60 0.66 16.15
CA TYR A 317 -30.00 1.24 14.88
C TYR A 317 -30.06 2.77 15.03
N GLY A 318 -28.98 3.46 14.70
CA GLY A 318 -28.89 4.91 14.73
C GLY A 318 -27.67 5.39 13.96
N TYR A 319 -27.81 6.50 13.26
CA TYR A 319 -26.69 7.18 12.60
C TYR A 319 -26.44 8.48 13.35
N THR A 320 -25.23 8.70 13.83
CA THR A 320 -24.81 10.04 14.27
C THR A 320 -24.25 10.79 13.08
N PHE A 321 -24.87 11.91 12.76
CA PHE A 321 -24.32 12.86 11.81
C PHE A 321 -23.20 13.63 12.50
N THR A 322 -21.98 13.35 12.14
CA THR A 322 -20.85 14.21 12.51
C THR A 322 -20.64 15.19 11.35
N ASN A 323 -20.91 16.47 11.55
CA ASN A 323 -20.57 17.52 10.60
C ASN A 323 -19.07 17.48 10.35
N GLY A 324 -18.68 16.96 9.20
CA GLY A 324 -17.28 16.67 8.88
C GLY A 324 -16.62 17.78 8.11
N THR A 325 -16.65 19.04 8.59
CA THR A 325 -15.82 20.07 7.94
C THR A 325 -14.35 19.79 8.19
N ALA A 326 -13.53 19.99 7.18
CA ALA A 326 -12.08 19.74 7.22
C ALA A 326 -11.34 20.47 8.37
N TRP A 327 -11.94 21.49 8.93
CA TRP A 327 -11.40 22.29 10.05
C TRP A 327 -12.16 22.14 11.37
N LYS A 328 -12.98 21.12 11.51
CA LYS A 328 -13.77 20.88 12.73
C LYS A 328 -12.89 20.86 13.99
N SER A 329 -11.75 20.23 13.92
CA SER A 329 -10.81 20.12 15.08
C SER A 329 -10.23 21.47 15.53
N ILE A 330 -10.32 22.49 14.70
CA ILE A 330 -9.81 23.85 14.99
C ILE A 330 -10.90 24.93 14.97
N GLN A 331 -12.18 24.56 14.78
CA GLN A 331 -13.30 25.50 14.56
C GLN A 331 -13.38 26.63 15.60
N ASN A 332 -13.15 26.30 16.89
CA ASN A 332 -13.20 27.27 17.99
C ASN A 332 -11.99 28.22 18.02
N ARG A 333 -11.02 28.02 17.15
CA ARG A 333 -9.76 28.78 17.10
C ARG A 333 -9.67 29.66 15.87
N ILE A 334 -10.57 29.49 14.91
CA ILE A 334 -10.58 30.26 13.66
C ILE A 334 -11.18 31.63 13.94
N LYS A 335 -10.34 32.66 13.81
CA LYS A 335 -10.73 34.07 13.94
C LYS A 335 -10.87 34.79 12.61
N LYS A 336 -10.08 34.36 11.63
CA LYS A 336 -10.08 34.92 10.28
C LYS A 336 -10.01 33.79 9.24
N ILE A 337 -10.75 33.97 8.15
CA ILE A 337 -10.63 33.17 6.93
C ILE A 337 -10.05 34.03 5.83
N VAL A 338 -9.09 33.45 5.09
CA VAL A 338 -8.53 34.07 3.87
C VAL A 338 -8.69 33.08 2.72
N ILE A 339 -9.48 33.46 1.71
CA ILE A 339 -9.67 32.68 0.48
C ILE A 339 -8.83 33.32 -0.61
N LYS A 340 -7.78 32.61 -1.04
CA LYS A 340 -6.79 33.09 -1.99
C LYS A 340 -7.27 33.05 -3.43
N THR A 341 -6.64 33.89 -4.26
CA THR A 341 -6.79 33.87 -5.73
C THR A 341 -6.62 32.46 -6.28
N GLY A 342 -7.49 32.06 -7.23
CA GLY A 342 -7.56 30.73 -7.81
C GLY A 342 -8.75 29.92 -7.34
N ILE A 343 -9.30 30.20 -6.18
CA ILE A 343 -10.55 29.62 -5.70
C ILE A 343 -11.71 30.28 -6.46
N THR A 344 -12.59 29.45 -7.04
CA THR A 344 -13.69 29.93 -7.89
C THR A 344 -15.07 29.84 -7.22
N SER A 345 -15.22 28.96 -6.24
CA SER A 345 -16.48 28.83 -5.50
C SER A 345 -16.28 28.29 -4.09
N VAL A 346 -17.23 28.62 -3.24
CA VAL A 346 -17.38 28.12 -1.87
C VAL A 346 -18.68 27.31 -1.82
N SER A 347 -18.61 26.07 -1.31
CA SER A 347 -19.78 25.20 -1.19
C SER A 347 -20.74 25.67 -0.11
N ASP A 348 -21.98 25.15 -0.15
CA ASP A 348 -22.95 25.35 0.90
C ASP A 348 -22.39 24.89 2.25
N ASN A 349 -22.69 25.60 3.32
CA ASN A 349 -22.26 25.31 4.71
C ASN A 349 -20.75 25.17 4.94
N ALA A 350 -19.90 25.64 4.04
CA ALA A 350 -18.44 25.40 4.09
C ALA A 350 -17.78 25.87 5.40
N PHE A 351 -18.24 26.98 5.96
CA PHE A 351 -17.66 27.60 7.16
C PHE A 351 -18.70 27.83 8.28
N THR A 352 -19.72 27.00 8.33
CA THR A 352 -20.73 27.08 9.40
C THR A 352 -20.11 26.67 10.76
N TYR A 353 -20.73 27.16 11.83
CA TYR A 353 -20.34 26.87 13.21
C TYR A 353 -18.89 27.24 13.58
N LEU A 354 -18.44 28.41 13.12
CA LEU A 354 -17.17 29.01 13.54
C LEU A 354 -17.40 30.10 14.60
N PRO A 355 -17.53 29.76 15.89
CA PRO A 355 -18.02 30.71 16.91
C PRO A 355 -17.02 31.84 17.20
N SER A 356 -15.77 31.71 16.83
CA SER A 356 -14.73 32.71 17.03
C SER A 356 -14.40 33.52 15.78
N LEU A 357 -15.13 33.29 14.66
CA LEU A 357 -14.87 33.98 13.39
C LEU A 357 -15.22 35.47 13.48
N GLU A 358 -14.26 36.33 13.23
CA GLU A 358 -14.32 37.77 13.28
C GLU A 358 -14.25 38.42 11.89
N GLU A 359 -13.52 37.79 10.95
CA GLU A 359 -13.22 38.38 9.65
C GLU A 359 -13.16 37.31 8.54
N VAL A 360 -13.64 37.66 7.35
CA VAL A 360 -13.48 36.88 6.12
C VAL A 360 -12.91 37.77 5.02
N GLU A 361 -11.76 37.36 4.48
CA GLU A 361 -11.10 38.00 3.34
C GLU A 361 -11.19 37.08 2.13
N ILE A 362 -11.79 37.59 1.03
CA ILE A 362 -11.94 36.84 -0.22
C ILE A 362 -11.18 37.61 -1.32
N GLU A 363 -10.10 37.00 -1.81
CA GLU A 363 -9.35 37.56 -2.93
C GLU A 363 -10.12 37.38 -4.26
N LYS A 364 -9.60 37.98 -5.33
CA LYS A 364 -10.24 37.92 -6.66
C LYS A 364 -10.38 36.48 -7.16
N GLY A 365 -11.52 36.16 -7.77
CA GLY A 365 -11.72 34.87 -8.45
C GLY A 365 -12.95 34.10 -8.00
N VAL A 366 -13.43 34.29 -6.79
CA VAL A 366 -14.63 33.60 -6.30
C VAL A 366 -15.85 34.15 -7.03
N GLN A 367 -16.58 33.29 -7.74
CA GLN A 367 -17.74 33.60 -8.56
C GLN A 367 -19.06 33.18 -7.88
N LYS A 368 -18.98 32.19 -6.96
CA LYS A 368 -20.12 31.64 -6.26
C LYS A 368 -19.81 31.39 -4.79
N ILE A 369 -20.71 31.83 -3.95
CA ILE A 369 -20.76 31.50 -2.52
C ILE A 369 -22.06 30.73 -2.28
N GLY A 370 -21.93 29.54 -1.70
CA GLY A 370 -23.02 28.63 -1.42
C GLY A 370 -23.95 29.14 -0.31
N LYS A 371 -25.08 28.47 -0.15
CA LYS A 371 -26.05 28.77 0.89
C LYS A 371 -25.42 28.52 2.27
N GLU A 372 -25.60 29.48 3.19
CA GLU A 372 -25.12 29.36 4.58
C GLU A 372 -23.63 29.01 4.66
N ALA A 373 -22.83 29.54 3.72
CA ALA A 373 -21.40 29.21 3.62
C ALA A 373 -20.58 29.71 4.82
N PHE A 374 -21.06 30.73 5.55
CA PHE A 374 -20.45 31.35 6.73
C PHE A 374 -21.40 31.44 7.89
#